data_d5babf06a2900c3c32f5ba89fb2ddbdc
#
_entry.id   d5babf06a2900c3c32f5ba89fb2ddbdc
#
_cell.length_a   1.000
_cell.length_b   1.000
_cell.length_c   1.000
_cell.angle_alpha   90.00
_cell.angle_beta   90.00
_cell.angle_gamma   90.00
#
_symmetry.space_group_name_H-M   'P 1'
#
loop_
_entity.id
_entity.type
_entity.pdbx_description
1 polymer ?
#
loop_
_entity_poly.entity_id
_entity_poly.type
_entity_poly.pdbx_seq_one_letter_code
_entity_poly.pdbx_strand_id
1 'polypeptide(L)'
;MTTRAWLVGAFLGNAAMVAAQVPQIAPDTIYKLAVDSAKYPEQSTVLLLDDGVITVESDGRETRTYHQITQVLRQRAVAGLQERQFTYDPDHQRLTINAMRVRGLDGHVISEKPALTQESDMPAARTNPVYEHRKVLRLSLSGVAPATLVDASWTIELRKPYREGDFFDAWRVTAGTTVLRSRYIVDAPKDMPLRIVEHHLDFPRHDTIIGSRKIYQWATQNVAWVKAEPYAPPADSNDVAMNIDVGGPGSWADIGRWYSGLAVDRLHPDQRLRDTVRGVVAGAVTLADSVHAVHRWIAQDIRYVAVNLGQGGYQPRFPDEVLSSGFGDCKDKATLLIDALAILGVEAYPVLINAGGKPDSTLPTIGAFNHEIVAI
;
A
#
# COMPACT_ATOMS: atom_id res chain seq x y z
N MET A 1 -56.69 35.17 -8.49
CA MET A 1 -55.83 34.12 -9.08
C MET A 1 -54.48 34.19 -8.37
N THR A 2 -54.30 33.36 -7.37
CA THR A 2 -53.10 33.35 -6.51
C THR A 2 -52.29 32.08 -6.80
N THR A 3 -51.18 32.26 -7.47
CA THR A 3 -50.22 31.19 -7.79
C THR A 3 -49.36 30.87 -6.55
N ARG A 4 -49.52 29.69 -5.99
CA ARG A 4 -48.64 29.14 -4.94
C ARG A 4 -47.38 28.55 -5.58
N ALA A 5 -46.23 29.14 -5.28
CA ALA A 5 -44.93 28.56 -5.58
C ALA A 5 -44.58 27.50 -4.51
N TRP A 6 -44.28 26.28 -4.95
CA TRP A 6 -43.75 25.22 -4.11
C TRP A 6 -42.21 25.34 -4.07
N LEU A 7 -41.70 25.69 -2.90
CA LEU A 7 -40.26 25.56 -2.61
C LEU A 7 -39.97 24.10 -2.28
N VAL A 8 -39.29 23.43 -3.18
CA VAL A 8 -38.64 22.12 -2.90
C VAL A 8 -37.33 22.41 -2.22
N GLY A 9 -37.30 22.32 -0.91
CA GLY A 9 -36.07 22.35 -0.12
C GLY A 9 -35.32 21.01 -0.27
N ALA A 10 -34.22 21.02 -0.98
CA ALA A 10 -33.27 19.89 -0.99
C ALA A 10 -32.56 19.86 0.36
N PHE A 11 -32.95 18.97 1.24
CA PHE A 11 -32.19 18.59 2.42
C PHE A 11 -30.95 17.79 1.94
N LEU A 12 -29.83 18.46 1.76
CA LEU A 12 -28.53 17.83 1.75
C LEU A 12 -28.21 17.39 3.20
N GLY A 13 -28.62 16.19 3.54
CA GLY A 13 -28.22 15.54 4.78
C GLY A 13 -26.72 15.32 4.77
N ASN A 14 -25.98 16.15 5.51
CA ASN A 14 -24.64 15.78 5.95
C ASN A 14 -24.80 14.55 6.85
N ALA A 15 -24.62 13.35 6.29
CA ALA A 15 -24.37 12.16 7.06
C ALA A 15 -22.99 12.33 7.72
N ALA A 16 -22.96 12.96 8.90
CA ALA A 16 -21.80 12.90 9.77
C ALA A 16 -21.53 11.41 10.01
N MET A 17 -20.37 10.91 9.56
CA MET A 17 -19.90 9.56 9.88
C MET A 17 -19.85 9.44 11.40
N VAL A 18 -20.82 8.74 11.98
CA VAL A 18 -20.68 8.19 13.33
C VAL A 18 -19.81 6.95 13.17
N ALA A 19 -18.50 7.15 13.07
CA ALA A 19 -17.55 6.08 13.30
C ALA A 19 -17.86 5.54 14.69
N ALA A 20 -18.12 4.25 14.81
CA ALA A 20 -18.20 3.62 16.11
C ALA A 20 -16.92 4.00 16.85
N GLN A 21 -17.04 4.70 17.98
CA GLN A 21 -15.86 5.17 18.70
C GLN A 21 -15.14 3.96 19.30
N VAL A 22 -14.22 3.40 18.53
CA VAL A 22 -13.30 2.39 19.06
C VAL A 22 -12.50 3.06 20.19
N PRO A 23 -12.54 2.52 21.42
CA PRO A 23 -11.84 3.12 22.54
C PRO A 23 -10.34 3.28 22.24
N GLN A 24 -9.85 4.50 22.29
CA GLN A 24 -8.41 4.75 22.17
C GLN A 24 -7.67 4.22 23.41
N ILE A 25 -6.50 3.62 23.20
CA ILE A 25 -5.65 3.21 24.30
C ILE A 25 -4.98 4.46 24.86
N ALA A 26 -5.18 4.72 26.16
CA ALA A 26 -4.56 5.88 26.83
C ALA A 26 -3.03 5.70 26.92
N PRO A 27 -2.22 6.58 26.31
CA PRO A 27 -0.74 6.43 26.28
C PRO A 27 -0.11 6.29 27.67
N ASP A 28 -0.60 7.02 28.68
CA ASP A 28 -0.06 7.01 30.05
C ASP A 28 -0.11 5.60 30.70
N THR A 29 -1.08 4.76 30.30
CA THR A 29 -1.14 3.38 30.77
C THR A 29 -0.08 2.50 30.10
N ILE A 30 0.31 2.85 28.88
CA ILE A 30 1.33 2.15 28.10
C ILE A 30 2.74 2.52 28.55
N TYR A 31 3.00 3.79 28.90
CA TYR A 31 4.32 4.19 29.39
C TYR A 31 4.75 3.39 30.64
N LYS A 32 3.79 2.99 31.46
CA LYS A 32 4.02 2.13 32.64
C LYS A 32 4.51 0.72 32.31
N LEU A 33 4.44 0.32 31.04
CA LEU A 33 4.97 -0.96 30.56
C LEU A 33 6.46 -0.87 30.19
N ALA A 34 7.10 0.28 30.38
CA ALA A 34 8.54 0.43 30.13
C ALA A 34 9.34 -0.69 30.80
N VAL A 35 10.27 -1.27 30.04
CA VAL A 35 11.02 -2.46 30.45
C VAL A 35 12.45 -2.11 30.91
N ASP A 36 13.01 -2.98 31.76
CA ASP A 36 14.43 -2.98 32.04
C ASP A 36 15.21 -3.50 30.83
N SER A 37 16.07 -2.66 30.27
CA SER A 37 16.87 -3.00 29.08
C SER A 37 17.83 -4.17 29.27
N ALA A 38 18.19 -4.51 30.53
CA ALA A 38 19.06 -5.65 30.86
C ALA A 38 18.39 -7.00 30.53
N LYS A 39 17.05 -7.04 30.55
CA LYS A 39 16.26 -8.24 30.18
C LYS A 39 16.18 -8.49 28.68
N TYR A 40 16.64 -7.55 27.85
CA TYR A 40 16.58 -7.59 26.39
C TYR A 40 17.96 -7.34 25.78
N PRO A 41 18.98 -8.18 26.05
CA PRO A 41 20.38 -7.88 25.71
C PRO A 41 20.62 -7.78 24.19
N GLU A 42 19.92 -8.55 23.39
CA GLU A 42 20.08 -8.59 21.92
C GLU A 42 19.21 -7.56 21.18
N GLN A 43 18.18 -7.04 21.82
CA GLN A 43 17.23 -6.12 21.19
C GLN A 43 17.67 -4.65 21.36
N SER A 44 17.36 -3.85 20.34
CA SER A 44 17.63 -2.41 20.32
C SER A 44 16.44 -1.58 20.76
N THR A 45 15.24 -2.17 20.64
CA THR A 45 13.95 -1.56 20.93
C THR A 45 13.02 -2.61 21.53
N VAL A 46 11.95 -2.14 22.16
CA VAL A 46 10.75 -2.91 22.49
C VAL A 46 9.54 -2.05 22.10
N LEU A 47 8.59 -2.63 21.38
CA LEU A 47 7.29 -2.01 21.13
C LEU A 47 6.40 -2.20 22.37
N LEU A 48 6.13 -1.12 23.09
CA LEU A 48 5.19 -1.15 24.22
C LEU A 48 3.74 -1.23 23.72
N LEU A 49 3.46 -0.58 22.58
CA LEU A 49 2.18 -0.58 21.89
C LEU A 49 2.39 -0.64 20.39
N ASP A 50 1.61 -1.50 19.72
CA ASP A 50 1.39 -1.53 18.28
C ASP A 50 -0.12 -1.62 18.03
N ASP A 51 -0.74 -0.49 17.69
CA ASP A 51 -2.19 -0.33 17.59
C ASP A 51 -2.58 0.16 16.20
N GLY A 52 -3.45 -0.59 15.53
CA GLY A 52 -3.99 -0.27 14.22
C GLY A 52 -5.51 -0.33 14.20
N VAL A 53 -6.14 0.75 13.74
CA VAL A 53 -7.60 0.82 13.55
C VAL A 53 -7.88 1.20 12.11
N ILE A 54 -8.54 0.32 11.39
CA ILE A 54 -8.96 0.52 10.01
C ILE A 54 -10.46 0.65 9.96
N THR A 55 -10.96 1.74 9.39
CA THR A 55 -12.37 1.90 9.02
C THR A 55 -12.46 1.87 7.51
N VAL A 56 -13.22 0.94 6.95
CA VAL A 56 -13.43 0.79 5.51
C VAL A 56 -14.89 0.98 5.14
N GLU A 57 -15.14 1.61 3.98
CA GLU A 57 -16.45 1.80 3.39
C GLU A 57 -16.66 0.85 2.19
N SER A 58 -17.92 0.62 1.81
CA SER A 58 -18.28 -0.31 0.73
C SER A 58 -17.71 0.09 -0.64
N ASP A 59 -17.42 1.37 -0.84
CA ASP A 59 -16.80 1.90 -2.05
C ASP A 59 -15.26 1.82 -2.06
N GLY A 60 -14.65 1.27 -1.00
CA GLY A 60 -13.19 1.13 -0.85
C GLY A 60 -12.49 2.34 -0.26
N ARG A 61 -13.22 3.42 0.10
CA ARG A 61 -12.62 4.48 0.92
C ARG A 61 -12.32 3.94 2.30
N GLU A 62 -11.20 4.36 2.87
CA GLU A 62 -10.75 3.87 4.16
C GLU A 62 -10.01 4.91 4.97
N THR A 63 -10.01 4.72 6.27
CA THR A 63 -9.21 5.49 7.23
C THR A 63 -8.40 4.52 8.06
N ARG A 64 -7.08 4.63 8.02
CA ARG A 64 -6.13 3.81 8.78
C ARG A 64 -5.47 4.68 9.83
N THR A 65 -5.71 4.40 11.09
CA THR A 65 -5.07 5.09 12.21
C THR A 65 -4.13 4.13 12.92
N TYR A 66 -2.88 4.55 13.04
CA TYR A 66 -1.83 3.80 13.72
C TYR A 66 -1.36 4.55 14.96
N HIS A 67 -1.04 3.79 16.01
CA HIS A 67 -0.41 4.32 17.21
C HIS A 67 0.66 3.33 17.69
N GLN A 68 1.90 3.77 17.69
CA GLN A 68 3.05 2.99 18.11
C GLN A 68 3.80 3.72 19.23
N ILE A 69 4.12 2.98 20.30
CA ILE A 69 4.97 3.46 21.38
C ILE A 69 6.17 2.52 21.47
N THR A 70 7.35 3.05 21.13
CA THR A 70 8.61 2.30 21.06
C THR A 70 9.56 2.75 22.13
N GLN A 71 10.02 1.83 22.99
CA GLN A 71 11.12 2.09 23.92
C GLN A 71 12.46 1.88 23.22
N VAL A 72 13.35 2.85 23.35
CA VAL A 72 14.73 2.79 22.85
C VAL A 72 15.60 2.12 23.91
N LEU A 73 16.16 0.95 23.60
CA LEU A 73 17.01 0.21 24.53
C LEU A 73 18.50 0.45 24.28
N ARG A 74 18.91 0.68 23.03
CA ARG A 74 20.32 0.79 22.63
C ARG A 74 20.56 1.95 21.66
N GLN A 75 21.77 2.50 21.69
CA GLN A 75 22.20 3.62 20.85
C GLN A 75 22.02 3.34 19.33
N ARG A 76 22.21 2.10 18.91
CA ARG A 76 22.05 1.71 17.48
C ARG A 76 20.64 1.89 16.92
N ALA A 77 19.60 2.00 17.77
CA ALA A 77 18.22 2.25 17.34
C ALA A 77 17.90 3.75 17.17
N VAL A 78 18.72 4.64 17.73
CA VAL A 78 18.43 6.08 17.81
C VAL A 78 18.24 6.69 16.43
N ALA A 79 19.17 6.49 15.51
CA ALA A 79 19.10 7.08 14.17
C ALA A 79 17.81 6.68 13.42
N GLY A 80 17.42 5.40 13.48
CA GLY A 80 16.20 4.90 12.81
C GLY A 80 14.89 5.38 13.44
N LEU A 81 14.90 5.76 14.71
CA LEU A 81 13.73 6.29 15.41
C LEU A 81 13.69 7.82 15.43
N GLN A 82 14.84 8.46 15.32
CA GLN A 82 14.96 9.91 15.24
C GLN A 82 14.40 10.46 13.92
N GLU A 83 14.59 9.74 12.82
CA GLU A 83 14.08 10.10 11.50
C GLU A 83 12.90 9.21 11.14
N ARG A 84 11.74 9.82 10.89
CA ARG A 84 10.53 9.14 10.44
C ARG A 84 10.16 9.63 9.06
N GLN A 85 9.79 8.69 8.18
CA GLN A 85 9.38 8.99 6.83
C GLN A 85 8.01 8.39 6.53
N PHE A 86 7.13 9.19 5.91
CA PHE A 86 5.82 8.75 5.44
C PHE A 86 5.70 9.10 3.97
N THR A 87 5.33 8.12 3.16
CA THR A 87 5.04 8.34 1.73
C THR A 87 3.55 8.22 1.51
N TYR A 88 2.96 9.15 0.76
CA TYR A 88 1.54 9.15 0.44
C TYR A 88 1.28 9.80 -0.93
N ASP A 89 0.15 9.46 -1.53
CA ASP A 89 -0.33 10.04 -2.80
C ASP A 89 -1.39 11.12 -2.49
N PRO A 90 -1.08 12.43 -2.63
CA PRO A 90 -2.01 13.50 -2.27
C PRO A 90 -3.27 13.56 -3.14
N ASP A 91 -3.25 12.97 -4.35
CA ASP A 91 -4.41 12.90 -5.24
C ASP A 91 -5.46 11.89 -4.75
N HIS A 92 -5.01 10.88 -4.01
CA HIS A 92 -5.82 9.78 -3.51
C HIS A 92 -5.93 9.74 -1.98
N GLN A 93 -4.89 10.21 -1.28
CA GLN A 93 -4.72 10.03 0.14
C GLN A 93 -4.55 11.36 0.89
N ARG A 94 -4.88 11.33 2.16
CA ARG A 94 -4.50 12.37 3.14
C ARG A 94 -3.74 11.72 4.27
N LEU A 95 -2.57 12.25 4.57
CA LEU A 95 -1.78 11.91 5.75
C LEU A 95 -1.98 12.98 6.84
N THR A 96 -2.22 12.53 8.07
CA THR A 96 -2.28 13.38 9.26
C THR A 96 -1.36 12.80 10.34
N ILE A 97 -0.48 13.59 10.89
CA ILE A 97 0.33 13.23 12.05
C ILE A 97 -0.45 13.64 13.30
N ASN A 98 -0.96 12.66 14.05
CA ASN A 98 -1.78 12.89 15.24
C ASN A 98 -0.91 13.20 16.46
N ALA A 99 0.22 12.47 16.61
CA ALA A 99 1.22 12.69 17.63
C ALA A 99 2.59 12.20 17.14
N MET A 100 3.64 12.90 17.52
CA MET A 100 5.01 12.50 17.24
C MET A 100 5.90 13.08 18.33
N ARG A 101 6.11 12.33 19.42
CA ARG A 101 6.62 12.79 20.71
C ARG A 101 7.76 11.92 21.19
N VAL A 102 8.61 12.50 22.06
CA VAL A 102 9.61 11.76 22.82
C VAL A 102 9.35 11.96 24.32
N ARG A 103 9.31 10.87 25.06
CA ARG A 103 9.02 10.81 26.49
C ARG A 103 10.14 10.11 27.24
N GLY A 104 10.33 10.44 28.52
CA GLY A 104 11.07 9.61 29.46
C GLY A 104 10.31 8.34 29.83
N LEU A 105 10.95 7.38 30.45
CA LEU A 105 10.31 6.11 30.85
C LEU A 105 9.18 6.30 31.87
N ASP A 106 9.23 7.39 32.66
CA ASP A 106 8.19 7.81 33.59
C ASP A 106 7.06 8.64 32.92
N GLY A 107 7.15 8.85 31.60
CA GLY A 107 6.18 9.61 30.80
C GLY A 107 6.42 11.12 30.73
N HIS A 108 7.46 11.68 31.45
CA HIS A 108 7.73 13.10 31.32
C HIS A 108 8.07 13.54 29.91
N VAL A 109 7.74 14.78 29.59
CA VAL A 109 7.93 15.34 28.24
C VAL A 109 9.40 15.64 27.97
N ILE A 110 9.98 15.05 26.93
CA ILE A 110 11.28 15.42 26.36
C ILE A 110 11.07 16.28 25.10
N SER A 111 10.19 15.86 24.21
CA SER A 111 9.80 16.62 23.03
C SER A 111 8.33 16.32 22.70
N GLU A 112 7.52 17.35 22.47
CA GLU A 112 6.08 17.21 22.20
C GLU A 112 5.78 17.14 20.69
N LYS A 113 6.71 17.59 19.86
CA LYS A 113 6.58 17.65 18.40
C LYS A 113 7.92 17.47 17.70
N PRO A 114 7.95 17.13 16.41
CA PRO A 114 9.18 17.08 15.65
C PRO A 114 9.93 18.42 15.65
N ALA A 115 11.26 18.34 15.72
CA ALA A 115 12.14 19.51 15.59
C ALA A 115 12.16 20.03 14.14
N LEU A 116 12.03 19.12 13.17
CA LEU A 116 11.95 19.44 11.75
C LEU A 116 10.82 18.64 11.12
N THR A 117 10.04 19.31 10.27
CA THR A 117 9.03 18.71 9.40
C THR A 117 9.29 19.21 7.98
N GLN A 118 9.58 18.30 7.07
CA GLN A 118 9.85 18.61 5.67
C GLN A 118 9.02 17.70 4.76
N GLU A 119 8.25 18.31 3.88
CA GLU A 119 7.56 17.61 2.80
C GLU A 119 8.25 17.91 1.47
N SER A 120 8.42 16.88 0.65
CA SER A 120 8.98 16.99 -0.70
C SER A 120 8.32 16.00 -1.63
N ASP A 121 8.43 16.24 -2.92
CA ASP A 121 8.09 15.21 -3.91
C ASP A 121 9.02 14.01 -3.74
N MET A 122 8.52 12.82 -4.10
CA MET A 122 9.33 11.61 -4.04
C MET A 122 10.49 11.71 -5.04
N PRO A 123 11.75 11.54 -4.61
CA PRO A 123 12.89 11.67 -5.52
C PRO A 123 12.89 10.53 -6.53
N ALA A 124 13.00 10.89 -7.83
CA ALA A 124 13.19 9.92 -8.90
C ALA A 124 14.50 9.13 -8.69
N ALA A 125 14.44 7.81 -8.84
CA ALA A 125 15.65 6.98 -8.81
C ALA A 125 16.54 7.30 -10.02
N ARG A 126 17.86 7.42 -9.81
CA ARG A 126 18.81 7.72 -10.89
C ARG A 126 18.85 6.65 -11.99
N THR A 127 18.68 5.40 -11.62
CA THR A 127 18.74 4.24 -12.52
C THR A 127 17.39 3.89 -13.14
N ASN A 128 16.31 4.33 -12.52
CA ASN A 128 14.94 4.03 -12.95
C ASN A 128 14.05 5.23 -12.59
N PRO A 129 14.01 6.28 -13.44
CA PRO A 129 13.23 7.47 -13.15
C PRO A 129 11.75 7.12 -13.08
N VAL A 130 11.12 7.48 -11.95
CA VAL A 130 9.69 7.34 -11.70
C VAL A 130 9.10 8.73 -11.62
N TYR A 131 8.13 9.04 -12.47
CA TYR A 131 7.34 10.26 -12.39
C TYR A 131 6.05 9.92 -11.67
N GLU A 132 5.87 10.48 -10.47
CA GLU A 132 4.70 10.24 -9.64
C GLU A 132 4.39 11.46 -8.76
N HIS A 133 3.13 11.63 -8.38
CA HIS A 133 2.71 12.71 -7.49
C HIS A 133 2.91 12.37 -6.00
N ARG A 134 3.49 11.20 -5.70
CA ARG A 134 3.72 10.84 -4.30
C ARG A 134 4.64 11.81 -3.60
N LYS A 135 4.30 12.11 -2.37
CA LYS A 135 5.07 12.94 -1.47
C LYS A 135 5.71 12.14 -0.36
N VAL A 136 6.82 12.65 0.11
CA VAL A 136 7.52 12.14 1.30
C VAL A 136 7.50 13.21 2.37
N LEU A 137 6.85 12.91 3.49
CA LEU A 137 6.93 13.71 4.71
C LEU A 137 8.04 13.13 5.59
N ARG A 138 9.06 13.95 5.88
CA ARG A 138 10.16 13.63 6.80
C ARG A 138 10.00 14.39 8.09
N LEU A 139 10.15 13.67 9.20
CA LEU A 139 10.06 14.22 10.56
C LEU A 139 11.33 13.87 11.31
N SER A 140 12.00 14.87 11.89
CA SER A 140 13.16 14.66 12.77
C SER A 140 12.77 14.93 14.21
N LEU A 141 12.98 13.96 15.09
CA LEU A 141 12.67 14.03 16.53
C LEU A 141 13.91 14.44 17.34
N SER A 142 13.71 15.34 18.29
CA SER A 142 14.76 15.70 19.27
C SER A 142 14.65 14.83 20.52
N GLY A 143 15.80 14.53 21.14
CA GLY A 143 15.86 13.87 22.44
C GLY A 143 15.68 12.37 22.41
N VAL A 144 15.69 11.73 21.23
CA VAL A 144 15.70 10.27 21.11
C VAL A 144 17.05 9.73 21.58
N ALA A 145 17.03 8.90 22.62
CA ALA A 145 18.20 8.32 23.25
C ALA A 145 17.84 6.99 23.93
N PRO A 146 18.81 6.14 24.31
CA PRO A 146 18.53 5.01 25.19
C PRO A 146 17.77 5.46 26.46
N ALA A 147 16.83 4.63 26.92
CA ALA A 147 15.90 4.92 28.03
C ALA A 147 14.90 6.06 27.73
N THR A 148 14.53 6.27 26.45
CA THR A 148 13.39 7.11 26.05
C THR A 148 12.32 6.32 25.35
N LEU A 149 11.12 6.90 25.23
CA LEU A 149 9.97 6.40 24.48
C LEU A 149 9.72 7.30 23.28
N VAL A 150 9.56 6.71 22.10
CA VAL A 150 9.05 7.37 20.90
C VAL A 150 7.57 7.01 20.77
N ASP A 151 6.70 7.99 20.93
CA ASP A 151 5.24 7.87 20.85
C ASP A 151 4.76 8.52 19.56
N ALA A 152 4.35 7.68 18.60
CA ALA A 152 4.00 8.06 17.24
C ALA A 152 2.58 7.61 16.88
N SER A 153 1.72 8.55 16.48
CA SER A 153 0.39 8.25 15.96
C SER A 153 0.13 9.04 14.68
N TRP A 154 -0.41 8.36 13.67
CA TRP A 154 -0.74 8.97 12.39
C TRP A 154 -1.98 8.33 11.78
N THR A 155 -2.63 9.07 10.88
CA THR A 155 -3.81 8.62 10.14
C THR A 155 -3.56 8.80 8.64
N ILE A 156 -3.89 7.77 7.86
CA ILE A 156 -3.94 7.81 6.39
C ILE A 156 -5.40 7.60 5.97
N GLU A 157 -5.97 8.58 5.29
CA GLU A 157 -7.30 8.49 4.69
C GLU A 157 -7.14 8.20 3.19
N LEU A 158 -7.62 7.07 2.68
CA LEU A 158 -7.81 6.83 1.25
C LEU A 158 -9.17 7.40 0.84
N ARG A 159 -9.15 8.55 0.17
CA ARG A 159 -10.35 9.31 -0.20
C ARG A 159 -10.90 8.93 -1.57
N LYS A 160 -10.00 8.48 -2.45
CA LYS A 160 -10.32 8.10 -3.82
C LYS A 160 -9.61 6.79 -4.14
N PRO A 161 -10.28 5.64 -3.97
CA PRO A 161 -9.73 4.35 -4.36
C PRO A 161 -9.42 4.31 -5.86
N TYR A 162 -8.36 3.62 -6.27
CA TYR A 162 -8.05 3.40 -7.69
C TYR A 162 -9.07 2.50 -8.37
N ARG A 163 -9.63 1.56 -7.59
CA ARG A 163 -10.72 0.69 -7.98
C ARG A 163 -11.79 0.73 -6.90
N GLU A 164 -13.05 0.99 -7.30
CA GLU A 164 -14.17 1.00 -6.37
C GLU A 164 -14.33 -0.37 -5.69
N GLY A 165 -14.52 -0.35 -4.37
CA GLY A 165 -14.69 -1.53 -3.54
C GLY A 165 -13.43 -2.37 -3.32
N ASP A 166 -12.26 -1.95 -3.82
CA ASP A 166 -11.00 -2.62 -3.49
C ASP A 166 -10.59 -2.30 -2.05
N PHE A 167 -10.25 -3.34 -1.32
CA PHE A 167 -9.74 -3.24 0.05
C PHE A 167 -8.78 -4.38 0.32
N PHE A 168 -7.64 -4.04 0.87
CA PHE A 168 -6.70 -5.00 1.41
C PHE A 168 -5.87 -4.34 2.52
N ASP A 169 -5.69 -5.06 3.62
CA ASP A 169 -4.77 -4.69 4.67
C ASP A 169 -4.08 -5.92 5.26
N ALA A 170 -2.86 -5.75 5.75
CA ALA A 170 -2.08 -6.79 6.38
C ALA A 170 -1.50 -6.29 7.71
N TRP A 171 -1.81 -7.00 8.80
CA TRP A 171 -1.31 -6.68 10.12
C TRP A 171 -0.30 -7.73 10.58
N ARG A 172 0.95 -7.32 10.73
CA ARG A 172 2.01 -8.19 11.25
C ARG A 172 2.06 -8.08 12.76
N VAL A 173 1.60 -9.14 13.45
CA VAL A 173 1.63 -9.23 14.91
C VAL A 173 3.05 -9.48 15.41
N THR A 174 3.78 -10.40 14.73
CA THR A 174 5.19 -10.67 15.02
C THR A 174 6.06 -9.62 14.34
N ALA A 175 6.77 -8.83 15.13
CA ALA A 175 7.68 -7.81 14.65
C ALA A 175 9.16 -8.23 14.84
N GLY A 176 10.09 -7.45 14.26
CA GLY A 176 11.54 -7.60 14.48
C GLY A 176 12.00 -7.20 15.89
N THR A 177 11.09 -7.11 16.84
CA THR A 177 11.30 -6.79 18.26
C THR A 177 10.14 -7.34 19.10
N THR A 178 10.33 -7.47 20.41
CA THR A 178 9.24 -7.83 21.33
C THR A 178 8.14 -6.78 21.31
N VAL A 179 6.87 -7.21 21.28
CA VAL A 179 5.67 -6.36 21.32
C VAL A 179 4.90 -6.66 22.61
N LEU A 180 4.75 -5.67 23.50
CA LEU A 180 4.07 -5.89 24.78
C LEU A 180 2.56 -5.81 24.66
N ARG A 181 2.04 -4.98 23.77
CA ARG A 181 0.61 -4.87 23.44
C ARG A 181 0.46 -4.70 21.94
N SER A 182 -0.28 -5.60 21.28
CA SER A 182 -0.70 -5.47 19.90
C SER A 182 -2.22 -5.49 19.84
N ARG A 183 -2.81 -4.54 19.12
CA ARG A 183 -4.24 -4.52 18.82
C ARG A 183 -4.43 -4.13 17.36
N TYR A 184 -5.26 -4.90 16.67
CA TYR A 184 -5.69 -4.61 15.32
C TYR A 184 -7.21 -4.64 15.22
N ILE A 185 -7.82 -3.64 14.61
CA ILE A 185 -9.26 -3.51 14.46
C ILE A 185 -9.58 -3.19 13.01
N VAL A 186 -10.55 -3.93 12.45
CA VAL A 186 -11.18 -3.61 11.17
C VAL A 186 -12.64 -3.33 11.42
N ASP A 187 -13.08 -2.11 11.13
CA ASP A 187 -14.45 -1.65 11.20
C ASP A 187 -14.98 -1.51 9.77
N ALA A 188 -15.97 -2.33 9.40
CA ALA A 188 -16.53 -2.41 8.06
C ALA A 188 -18.07 -2.36 8.09
N PRO A 189 -18.75 -2.01 6.98
CA PRO A 189 -20.19 -2.22 6.85
C PRO A 189 -20.53 -3.70 7.14
N LYS A 190 -21.55 -3.94 7.97
CA LYS A 190 -21.88 -5.31 8.43
C LYS A 190 -22.21 -6.27 7.27
N ASP A 191 -22.69 -5.71 6.15
CA ASP A 191 -23.09 -6.46 4.96
C ASP A 191 -21.94 -6.57 3.92
N MET A 192 -20.76 -6.02 4.22
CA MET A 192 -19.56 -6.14 3.40
C MET A 192 -18.85 -7.45 3.74
N PRO A 193 -18.83 -8.46 2.83
CA PRO A 193 -18.16 -9.72 3.12
C PRO A 193 -16.64 -9.54 3.00
N LEU A 194 -15.97 -9.53 4.14
CA LEU A 194 -14.50 -9.51 4.18
C LEU A 194 -13.95 -10.95 4.12
N ARG A 195 -12.82 -11.11 3.43
CA ARG A 195 -11.99 -12.30 3.48
C ARG A 195 -10.91 -12.09 4.52
N ILE A 196 -10.82 -12.96 5.50
CA ILE A 196 -9.88 -12.86 6.61
C ILE A 196 -9.04 -14.12 6.61
N VAL A 197 -7.73 -13.97 6.54
CA VAL A 197 -6.75 -15.04 6.65
C VAL A 197 -5.87 -14.76 7.86
N GLU A 198 -5.87 -15.70 8.80
CA GLU A 198 -5.14 -15.63 10.06
C GLU A 198 -4.00 -16.65 10.02
N HIS A 199 -2.76 -16.18 10.19
CA HIS A 199 -1.57 -17.03 10.15
C HIS A 199 -0.98 -17.16 11.55
N HIS A 200 -0.90 -18.41 12.05
CA HIS A 200 -0.22 -18.82 13.28
C HIS A 200 -0.63 -18.05 14.54
N LEU A 201 -1.86 -17.49 14.57
CA LEU A 201 -2.36 -16.81 15.77
C LEU A 201 -2.61 -17.81 16.91
N ASP A 202 -2.17 -17.45 18.11
CA ASP A 202 -2.42 -18.16 19.36
C ASP A 202 -3.48 -17.49 20.25
N PHE A 203 -4.18 -16.50 19.70
CA PHE A 203 -5.25 -15.74 20.36
C PHE A 203 -6.46 -15.56 19.41
N PRO A 204 -7.67 -15.44 19.97
CA PRO A 204 -8.89 -15.37 19.18
C PRO A 204 -9.15 -13.97 18.62
N ARG A 205 -9.92 -13.93 17.52
CA ARG A 205 -10.61 -12.74 17.05
C ARG A 205 -11.92 -12.54 17.83
N HIS A 206 -12.27 -11.29 18.08
CA HIS A 206 -13.54 -10.88 18.65
C HIS A 206 -14.35 -10.07 17.65
N ASP A 207 -15.55 -10.56 17.29
CA ASP A 207 -16.43 -9.87 16.34
C ASP A 207 -17.60 -9.23 17.10
N THR A 208 -17.92 -7.97 16.78
CA THR A 208 -19.05 -7.25 17.39
C THR A 208 -19.80 -6.49 16.30
N ILE A 209 -21.13 -6.45 16.37
CA ILE A 209 -21.98 -5.63 15.49
C ILE A 209 -22.52 -4.43 16.29
N ILE A 210 -22.28 -3.23 15.76
CA ILE A 210 -22.75 -1.97 16.32
C ILE A 210 -23.47 -1.22 15.20
N GLY A 211 -24.80 -1.16 15.26
CA GLY A 211 -25.62 -0.54 14.23
C GLY A 211 -25.45 -1.18 12.85
N SER A 212 -24.96 -0.41 11.89
CA SER A 212 -24.69 -0.85 10.53
C SER A 212 -23.24 -1.34 10.32
N ARG A 213 -22.43 -1.39 11.37
CA ARG A 213 -21.02 -1.74 11.30
C ARG A 213 -20.74 -3.09 11.95
N LYS A 214 -19.77 -3.83 11.40
CA LYS A 214 -19.19 -5.02 12.02
C LYS A 214 -17.72 -4.74 12.31
N ILE A 215 -17.35 -4.95 13.56
CA ILE A 215 -16.02 -4.68 14.10
C ILE A 215 -15.34 -6.02 14.32
N TYR A 216 -14.22 -6.23 13.68
CA TYR A 216 -13.33 -7.37 13.86
C TYR A 216 -12.14 -6.89 14.69
N GLN A 217 -11.88 -7.52 15.82
CA GLN A 217 -10.81 -7.11 16.71
C GLN A 217 -9.91 -8.29 17.06
N TRP A 218 -8.61 -8.05 16.95
CA TRP A 218 -7.55 -8.90 17.45
C TRP A 218 -6.76 -8.13 18.48
N ALA A 219 -6.44 -8.77 19.60
CA ALA A 219 -5.63 -8.17 20.64
C ALA A 219 -4.81 -9.25 21.35
N THR A 220 -3.52 -8.99 21.50
CA THR A 220 -2.60 -9.87 22.20
C THR A 220 -1.57 -9.07 22.98
N GLN A 221 -0.79 -9.79 23.80
CA GLN A 221 0.24 -9.19 24.62
C GLN A 221 1.46 -10.10 24.72
N ASN A 222 2.62 -9.48 25.01
CA ASN A 222 3.89 -10.16 25.23
C ASN A 222 4.31 -11.07 24.05
N VAL A 223 4.14 -10.55 22.81
CA VAL A 223 4.60 -11.24 21.61
C VAL A 223 6.11 -11.28 21.60
N ALA A 224 6.66 -12.47 21.55
CA ALA A 224 8.10 -12.68 21.56
C ALA A 224 8.75 -12.18 20.26
N TRP A 225 9.95 -11.64 20.40
CA TRP A 225 10.80 -11.33 19.26
C TRP A 225 11.22 -12.60 18.51
N VAL A 226 11.05 -12.60 17.21
CA VAL A 226 11.60 -13.61 16.32
C VAL A 226 12.84 -13.03 15.65
N LYS A 227 14.00 -13.62 15.94
CA LYS A 227 15.28 -13.19 15.37
C LYS A 227 15.29 -13.53 13.88
N ALA A 228 15.57 -12.53 13.04
CA ALA A 228 15.78 -12.78 11.61
C ALA A 228 17.01 -13.67 11.40
N GLU A 229 16.82 -14.72 10.65
CA GLU A 229 17.92 -15.62 10.28
C GLU A 229 18.52 -15.19 8.94
N PRO A 230 19.86 -15.17 8.80
CA PRO A 230 20.48 -14.97 7.51
C PRO A 230 20.02 -16.05 6.52
N TYR A 231 19.69 -15.65 5.31
CA TYR A 231 19.19 -16.54 4.25
C TYR A 231 17.84 -17.23 4.55
N ALA A 232 17.07 -16.75 5.51
CA ALA A 232 15.69 -17.19 5.70
C ALA A 232 14.89 -17.01 4.40
N PRO A 233 13.91 -17.87 4.11
CA PRO A 233 12.97 -17.65 3.04
C PRO A 233 12.28 -16.27 3.13
N PRO A 234 11.76 -15.71 2.03
CA PRO A 234 10.94 -14.51 2.08
C PRO A 234 9.86 -14.59 3.15
N ALA A 235 9.48 -13.45 3.73
CA ALA A 235 8.54 -13.40 4.86
C ALA A 235 7.15 -14.00 4.55
N ASP A 236 6.77 -14.07 3.29
CA ASP A 236 5.56 -14.72 2.76
C ASP A 236 5.62 -16.26 2.77
N SER A 237 6.81 -16.85 2.90
CA SER A 237 7.05 -18.27 3.05
C SER A 237 7.49 -18.67 4.48
N ASN A 238 7.47 -17.72 5.43
CA ASN A 238 7.93 -17.95 6.79
C ASN A 238 6.79 -18.42 7.69
N ASP A 239 6.72 -19.72 7.93
CA ASP A 239 5.68 -20.41 8.70
C ASP A 239 5.61 -20.06 10.21
N VAL A 240 6.41 -19.12 10.70
CA VAL A 240 6.41 -18.76 12.13
C VAL A 240 5.89 -17.36 12.45
N ALA A 241 5.64 -16.54 11.42
CA ALA A 241 5.15 -15.18 11.64
C ALA A 241 3.65 -15.14 11.87
N MET A 242 3.20 -14.57 13.00
CA MET A 242 1.82 -14.25 13.22
C MET A 242 1.43 -13.03 12.39
N ASN A 243 0.49 -13.17 11.46
CA ASN A 243 -0.10 -12.07 10.73
C ASN A 243 -1.57 -12.29 10.42
N ILE A 244 -2.25 -11.20 10.10
CA ILE A 244 -3.67 -11.14 9.76
C ILE A 244 -3.77 -10.40 8.44
N ASP A 245 -4.32 -11.05 7.43
CA ASP A 245 -4.60 -10.45 6.14
C ASP A 245 -6.10 -10.31 5.96
N VAL A 246 -6.55 -9.13 5.55
CA VAL A 246 -7.97 -8.82 5.37
C VAL A 246 -8.19 -8.25 3.98
N GLY A 247 -8.99 -8.93 3.18
CA GLY A 247 -9.36 -8.53 1.83
C GLY A 247 -10.84 -8.19 1.69
N GLY A 248 -11.15 -7.35 0.72
CA GLY A 248 -12.51 -6.99 0.34
C GLY A 248 -13.24 -8.09 -0.46
N PRO A 249 -14.48 -7.82 -0.90
CA PRO A 249 -15.35 -8.81 -1.54
C PRO A 249 -14.99 -9.16 -2.98
N GLY A 250 -14.08 -8.44 -3.63
CA GLY A 250 -13.70 -8.62 -5.03
C GLY A 250 -13.21 -10.02 -5.40
N SER A 251 -13.15 -10.35 -6.68
CA SER A 251 -12.55 -11.57 -7.20
C SER A 251 -11.40 -11.24 -8.15
N TRP A 252 -10.53 -12.21 -8.45
CA TRP A 252 -9.49 -12.07 -9.48
C TRP A 252 -10.07 -11.74 -10.84
N ALA A 253 -11.25 -12.28 -11.17
CA ALA A 253 -11.95 -11.95 -12.39
C ALA A 253 -12.44 -10.49 -12.42
N ASP A 254 -12.83 -9.92 -11.28
CA ASP A 254 -13.20 -8.49 -11.18
C ASP A 254 -11.99 -7.59 -11.43
N ILE A 255 -10.83 -7.95 -10.88
CA ILE A 255 -9.57 -7.24 -11.11
C ILE A 255 -9.16 -7.33 -12.58
N GLY A 256 -9.25 -8.54 -13.18
CA GLY A 256 -8.95 -8.73 -14.59
C GLY A 256 -9.86 -7.90 -15.51
N ARG A 257 -11.17 -7.87 -15.25
CA ARG A 257 -12.12 -7.03 -16.01
C ARG A 257 -11.81 -5.53 -15.85
N TRP A 258 -11.53 -5.10 -14.61
CA TRP A 258 -11.17 -3.71 -14.35
C TRP A 258 -9.91 -3.31 -15.12
N TYR A 259 -8.85 -4.13 -15.05
CA TYR A 259 -7.60 -3.84 -15.75
C TYR A 259 -7.77 -3.88 -17.28
N SER A 260 -8.49 -4.89 -17.80
CA SER A 260 -8.81 -4.97 -19.21
C SER A 260 -9.56 -3.74 -19.71
N GLY A 261 -10.48 -3.19 -18.91
CA GLY A 261 -11.17 -1.93 -19.22
C GLY A 261 -10.24 -0.71 -19.27
N LEU A 262 -9.13 -0.69 -18.54
CA LEU A 262 -8.13 0.38 -18.62
C LEU A 262 -7.21 0.23 -19.86
N ALA A 263 -6.96 -1.00 -20.30
CA ALA A 263 -5.99 -1.30 -21.35
C ALA A 263 -6.61 -1.39 -22.76
N VAL A 264 -7.86 -1.86 -22.88
CA VAL A 264 -8.49 -2.16 -24.20
C VAL A 264 -8.55 -0.95 -25.13
N ASP A 265 -8.88 0.23 -24.59
CA ASP A 265 -8.96 1.45 -25.39
C ASP A 265 -7.58 2.00 -25.81
N ARG A 266 -6.51 1.36 -25.36
CA ARG A 266 -5.13 1.69 -25.71
C ARG A 266 -4.57 0.80 -26.82
N LEU A 267 -5.25 -0.29 -27.14
CA LEU A 267 -4.83 -1.29 -28.15
C LEU A 267 -5.36 -0.93 -29.54
N HIS A 268 -4.74 0.06 -30.17
CA HIS A 268 -5.10 0.56 -31.50
C HIS A 268 -3.86 0.85 -32.33
N PRO A 269 -3.27 -0.16 -33.02
CA PRO A 269 -2.07 0.04 -33.82
C PRO A 269 -2.34 1.04 -34.96
N ASP A 270 -1.64 2.17 -34.92
CA ASP A 270 -1.71 3.21 -35.93
C ASP A 270 -0.81 2.89 -37.16
N GLN A 271 -0.82 3.75 -38.17
CA GLN A 271 -0.03 3.55 -39.38
C GLN A 271 1.48 3.63 -39.10
N ARG A 272 1.90 4.53 -38.20
CA ARG A 272 3.30 4.70 -37.83
C ARG A 272 3.85 3.43 -37.16
N LEU A 273 3.09 2.83 -36.23
CA LEU A 273 3.49 1.58 -35.61
C LEU A 273 3.57 0.46 -36.64
N ARG A 274 2.60 0.36 -37.59
CA ARG A 274 2.63 -0.63 -38.68
C ARG A 274 3.88 -0.50 -39.54
N ASP A 275 4.28 0.72 -39.90
CA ASP A 275 5.48 0.98 -40.71
C ASP A 275 6.75 0.68 -39.92
N THR A 276 6.79 0.99 -38.63
CA THR A 276 7.90 0.67 -37.74
C THR A 276 8.07 -0.85 -37.60
N VAL A 277 6.99 -1.58 -37.29
CA VAL A 277 7.02 -3.05 -37.18
C VAL A 277 7.48 -3.69 -38.48
N ARG A 278 7.00 -3.22 -39.64
CA ARG A 278 7.45 -3.69 -40.95
C ARG A 278 8.95 -3.52 -41.15
N GLY A 279 9.51 -2.40 -40.74
CA GLY A 279 10.95 -2.17 -40.76
C GLY A 279 11.73 -3.08 -39.82
N VAL A 280 11.23 -3.25 -38.59
CA VAL A 280 11.85 -4.12 -37.58
C VAL A 280 11.94 -5.58 -38.02
N VAL A 281 10.92 -6.09 -38.71
CA VAL A 281 10.86 -7.51 -39.14
C VAL A 281 11.37 -7.73 -40.56
N ALA A 282 11.93 -6.74 -41.25
CA ALA A 282 12.36 -6.84 -42.65
C ALA A 282 13.35 -7.97 -42.94
N GLY A 283 14.16 -8.38 -41.94
CA GLY A 283 15.12 -9.48 -42.04
C GLY A 283 14.63 -10.82 -41.47
N ALA A 284 13.43 -10.89 -40.94
CA ALA A 284 12.86 -12.10 -40.35
C ALA A 284 12.46 -13.11 -41.39
N VAL A 285 12.78 -14.40 -41.20
CA VAL A 285 12.42 -15.48 -42.13
C VAL A 285 11.18 -16.22 -41.67
N THR A 286 10.97 -16.33 -40.36
CA THR A 286 9.84 -17.03 -39.76
C THR A 286 9.00 -16.08 -38.89
N LEU A 287 7.80 -16.51 -38.53
CA LEU A 287 6.99 -15.76 -37.53
C LEU A 287 7.70 -15.65 -36.20
N ALA A 288 8.37 -16.70 -35.77
CA ALA A 288 9.16 -16.68 -34.53
C ALA A 288 10.29 -15.62 -34.59
N ASP A 289 10.99 -15.52 -35.73
CA ASP A 289 12.02 -14.48 -35.92
C ASP A 289 11.41 -13.07 -35.85
N SER A 290 10.20 -12.89 -36.43
CA SER A 290 9.48 -11.63 -36.37
C SER A 290 9.09 -11.25 -34.94
N VAL A 291 8.54 -12.20 -34.15
CA VAL A 291 8.22 -12.02 -32.72
C VAL A 291 9.47 -11.65 -31.91
N HIS A 292 10.58 -12.37 -32.12
CA HIS A 292 11.85 -12.05 -31.45
C HIS A 292 12.39 -10.69 -31.84
N ALA A 293 12.28 -10.28 -33.12
CA ALA A 293 12.75 -8.97 -33.57
C ALA A 293 11.96 -7.84 -32.91
N VAL A 294 10.63 -7.94 -32.87
CA VAL A 294 9.74 -6.97 -32.22
C VAL A 294 10.00 -6.91 -30.72
N HIS A 295 10.09 -8.05 -30.04
CA HIS A 295 10.39 -8.09 -28.61
C HIS A 295 11.75 -7.43 -28.32
N ARG A 296 12.80 -7.76 -29.07
CA ARG A 296 14.13 -7.17 -28.91
C ARG A 296 14.11 -5.67 -29.11
N TRP A 297 13.46 -5.19 -30.17
CA TRP A 297 13.32 -3.77 -30.45
C TRP A 297 12.68 -3.02 -29.26
N ILE A 298 11.52 -3.48 -28.76
CA ILE A 298 10.84 -2.83 -27.64
C ILE A 298 11.69 -2.94 -26.34
N ALA A 299 12.34 -4.08 -26.12
CA ALA A 299 13.16 -4.28 -24.93
C ALA A 299 14.38 -3.34 -24.89
N GLN A 300 15.04 -3.09 -26.03
CA GLN A 300 16.30 -2.37 -26.13
C GLN A 300 16.13 -0.89 -26.47
N ASP A 301 15.22 -0.54 -27.38
CA ASP A 301 15.13 0.82 -27.93
C ASP A 301 14.07 1.68 -27.20
N ILE A 302 13.09 1.08 -26.55
CA ILE A 302 12.16 1.80 -25.67
C ILE A 302 12.73 1.81 -24.25
N ARG A 303 13.19 2.97 -23.79
CA ARG A 303 13.80 3.13 -22.47
C ARG A 303 12.75 2.91 -21.37
N TYR A 304 13.10 2.16 -20.32
CA TYR A 304 12.21 1.97 -19.19
C TYR A 304 12.16 3.22 -18.31
N VAL A 305 10.99 3.82 -18.18
CA VAL A 305 10.70 4.97 -17.31
C VAL A 305 9.30 4.80 -16.75
N ALA A 306 9.17 4.63 -15.43
CA ALA A 306 7.86 4.52 -14.79
C ALA A 306 7.19 5.90 -14.71
N VAL A 307 5.91 5.97 -15.16
CA VAL A 307 5.06 7.18 -15.09
C VAL A 307 3.79 6.82 -14.33
N ASN A 308 3.78 7.11 -13.02
CA ASN A 308 2.72 6.73 -12.10
C ASN A 308 1.89 7.96 -11.67
N LEU A 309 1.41 8.75 -12.63
CA LEU A 309 0.59 9.94 -12.37
C LEU A 309 -0.89 9.57 -12.37
N GLY A 310 -1.56 9.69 -11.22
CA GLY A 310 -2.99 9.37 -11.09
C GLY A 310 -3.30 7.96 -11.58
N GLN A 311 -4.30 7.80 -12.46
CA GLN A 311 -4.63 6.52 -13.08
C GLN A 311 -3.46 5.93 -13.92
N GLY A 312 -2.50 6.73 -14.33
CA GLY A 312 -1.29 6.29 -15.03
C GLY A 312 -0.43 5.31 -14.22
N GLY A 313 -0.66 5.14 -12.92
CA GLY A 313 -0.13 4.04 -12.14
C GLY A 313 -0.61 2.66 -12.62
N TYR A 314 -1.82 2.59 -13.18
CA TYR A 314 -2.45 1.34 -13.66
C TYR A 314 -2.79 1.38 -15.14
N GLN A 315 -3.18 2.53 -15.69
CA GLN A 315 -3.56 2.67 -17.09
C GLN A 315 -2.33 2.87 -17.98
N PRO A 316 -2.12 2.06 -19.04
CA PRO A 316 -1.05 2.26 -20.00
C PRO A 316 -1.28 3.52 -20.85
N ARG A 317 -0.20 4.12 -21.34
CA ARG A 317 -0.26 5.15 -22.38
C ARG A 317 -0.57 4.55 -23.74
N PHE A 318 -0.97 5.40 -24.69
CA PHE A 318 -1.14 4.96 -26.06
C PHE A 318 0.20 4.53 -26.68
N PRO A 319 0.23 3.46 -27.50
CA PRO A 319 1.44 2.98 -28.16
C PRO A 319 2.16 4.03 -29.02
N ASP A 320 1.43 4.93 -29.68
CA ASP A 320 2.01 6.05 -30.46
C ASP A 320 2.72 7.08 -29.58
N GLU A 321 2.23 7.35 -28.37
CA GLU A 321 2.89 8.20 -27.40
C GLU A 321 4.20 7.56 -26.90
N VAL A 322 4.17 6.25 -26.61
CA VAL A 322 5.34 5.48 -26.19
C VAL A 322 6.38 5.45 -27.29
N LEU A 323 5.96 5.18 -28.54
CA LEU A 323 6.81 5.17 -29.72
C LEU A 323 7.40 6.56 -30.00
N SER A 324 6.64 7.63 -29.81
CA SER A 324 7.07 9.00 -30.05
C SER A 324 8.07 9.49 -29.02
N SER A 325 7.85 9.13 -27.75
CA SER A 325 8.72 9.56 -26.64
C SER A 325 9.96 8.68 -26.49
N GLY A 326 9.93 7.43 -27.00
CA GLY A 326 11.02 6.46 -26.88
C GLY A 326 11.19 5.92 -25.45
N PHE A 327 10.16 6.07 -24.59
CA PHE A 327 10.19 5.52 -23.23
C PHE A 327 8.80 5.11 -22.75
N GLY A 328 8.77 4.19 -21.78
CA GLY A 328 7.58 3.70 -21.12
C GLY A 328 7.92 2.75 -19.98
N ASP A 329 6.95 2.48 -19.12
CA ASP A 329 7.10 1.48 -18.05
C ASP A 329 6.62 0.08 -18.50
N CYS A 330 6.41 -0.84 -17.53
CA CYS A 330 6.03 -2.23 -17.84
C CYS A 330 4.73 -2.30 -18.66
N LYS A 331 3.67 -1.62 -18.22
CA LYS A 331 2.37 -1.62 -18.90
C LYS A 331 2.41 -0.94 -20.27
N ASP A 332 3.15 0.16 -20.40
CA ASP A 332 3.34 0.90 -21.66
C ASP A 332 4.05 0.03 -22.71
N LYS A 333 5.14 -0.64 -22.30
CA LYS A 333 5.90 -1.53 -23.18
C LYS A 333 5.12 -2.80 -23.51
N ALA A 334 4.33 -3.33 -22.57
CA ALA A 334 3.46 -4.47 -22.79
C ALA A 334 2.36 -4.13 -23.83
N THR A 335 1.69 -2.99 -23.68
CA THR A 335 0.66 -2.53 -24.63
C THR A 335 1.24 -2.31 -26.02
N LEU A 336 2.42 -1.66 -26.13
CA LEU A 336 3.13 -1.48 -27.40
C LEU A 336 3.49 -2.83 -28.04
N LEU A 337 3.94 -3.82 -27.22
CA LEU A 337 4.26 -5.16 -27.71
C LEU A 337 3.02 -5.91 -28.20
N ILE A 338 1.90 -5.82 -27.47
CA ILE A 338 0.63 -6.46 -27.89
C ILE A 338 0.16 -5.90 -29.23
N ASP A 339 0.18 -4.59 -29.41
CA ASP A 339 -0.20 -3.96 -30.69
C ASP A 339 0.76 -4.35 -31.83
N ALA A 340 2.06 -4.41 -31.55
CA ALA A 340 3.03 -4.85 -32.56
C ALA A 340 2.86 -6.33 -32.95
N LEU A 341 2.53 -7.19 -31.98
CA LEU A 341 2.21 -8.61 -32.22
C LEU A 341 0.90 -8.76 -32.99
N ALA A 342 -0.12 -7.96 -32.72
CA ALA A 342 -1.39 -7.95 -33.46
C ALA A 342 -1.18 -7.59 -34.94
N ILE A 343 -0.23 -6.69 -35.27
CA ILE A 343 0.15 -6.40 -36.68
C ILE A 343 0.72 -7.65 -37.38
N LEU A 344 1.38 -8.52 -36.62
CA LEU A 344 1.92 -9.80 -37.15
C LEU A 344 0.88 -10.93 -37.15
N GLY A 345 -0.36 -10.67 -36.73
CA GLY A 345 -1.41 -11.69 -36.60
C GLY A 345 -1.21 -12.61 -35.37
N VAL A 346 -0.41 -12.22 -34.40
CA VAL A 346 -0.17 -12.98 -33.17
C VAL A 346 -1.08 -12.43 -32.08
N GLU A 347 -1.91 -13.29 -31.51
CA GLU A 347 -2.76 -12.95 -30.36
C GLU A 347 -1.91 -12.88 -29.08
N ALA A 348 -2.08 -11.80 -28.31
CA ALA A 348 -1.28 -11.55 -27.10
C ALA A 348 -2.12 -10.84 -26.04
N TYR A 349 -1.79 -11.08 -24.76
CA TYR A 349 -2.55 -10.60 -23.62
C TYR A 349 -1.64 -9.98 -22.55
N PRO A 350 -2.10 -8.92 -21.86
CA PRO A 350 -1.41 -8.39 -20.69
C PRO A 350 -1.57 -9.36 -19.50
N VAL A 351 -0.50 -9.57 -18.75
CA VAL A 351 -0.49 -10.40 -17.54
C VAL A 351 0.10 -9.62 -16.39
N LEU A 352 -0.73 -9.33 -15.39
CA LEU A 352 -0.28 -8.71 -14.15
C LEU A 352 0.43 -9.74 -13.27
N ILE A 353 1.60 -9.40 -12.75
CA ILE A 353 2.40 -10.26 -11.88
C ILE A 353 2.94 -9.50 -10.67
N ASN A 354 3.35 -10.25 -9.66
CA ASN A 354 4.21 -9.74 -8.60
C ASN A 354 5.64 -10.25 -8.84
N ALA A 355 6.54 -9.36 -9.23
CA ALA A 355 7.93 -9.71 -9.50
C ALA A 355 8.74 -10.03 -8.22
N GLY A 356 8.23 -9.70 -7.05
CA GLY A 356 8.88 -9.92 -5.75
C GLY A 356 8.35 -11.09 -4.94
N GLY A 357 7.22 -11.71 -5.36
CA GLY A 357 6.59 -12.77 -4.59
C GLY A 357 5.39 -13.39 -5.30
N LYS A 358 4.66 -14.24 -4.60
CA LYS A 358 3.44 -14.87 -5.10
C LYS A 358 2.23 -14.20 -4.44
N PRO A 359 1.26 -13.66 -5.21
CA PRO A 359 0.00 -13.19 -4.65
C PRO A 359 -0.74 -14.31 -3.91
N ASP A 360 -1.35 -13.98 -2.76
CA ASP A 360 -2.27 -14.90 -2.09
C ASP A 360 -3.52 -15.08 -2.96
N SER A 361 -3.74 -16.30 -3.44
CA SER A 361 -4.87 -16.62 -4.32
C SER A 361 -6.23 -16.41 -3.68
N THR A 362 -6.31 -16.36 -2.35
CA THR A 362 -7.55 -16.19 -1.58
C THR A 362 -7.91 -14.74 -1.32
N LEU A 363 -6.97 -13.79 -1.51
CA LEU A 363 -7.11 -12.37 -1.20
C LEU A 363 -6.94 -11.47 -2.44
N PRO A 364 -7.94 -11.43 -3.33
CA PRO A 364 -7.88 -10.59 -4.52
C PRO A 364 -7.81 -9.10 -4.18
N THR A 365 -6.76 -8.43 -4.64
CA THR A 365 -6.59 -6.97 -4.56
C THR A 365 -5.71 -6.48 -5.72
N ILE A 366 -5.93 -5.25 -6.18
CA ILE A 366 -5.05 -4.63 -7.18
C ILE A 366 -3.63 -4.43 -6.64
N GLY A 367 -3.48 -4.25 -5.33
CA GLY A 367 -2.18 -4.11 -4.65
C GLY A 367 -1.31 -5.38 -4.66
N ALA A 368 -1.86 -6.53 -5.08
CA ALA A 368 -1.11 -7.78 -5.21
C ALA A 368 -0.09 -7.77 -6.35
N PHE A 369 -0.19 -6.81 -7.28
CA PHE A 369 0.64 -6.75 -8.48
C PHE A 369 1.55 -5.52 -8.47
N ASN A 370 2.75 -5.68 -9.00
CA ASN A 370 3.74 -4.61 -9.15
C ASN A 370 4.42 -4.59 -10.52
N HIS A 371 4.04 -5.49 -11.43
CA HIS A 371 4.65 -5.60 -12.74
C HIS A 371 3.66 -6.18 -13.76
N GLU A 372 3.96 -5.98 -15.04
CA GLU A 372 3.20 -6.51 -16.17
C GLU A 372 4.13 -7.14 -17.22
N ILE A 373 3.71 -8.27 -17.74
CA ILE A 373 4.33 -8.98 -18.85
C ILE A 373 3.31 -9.30 -19.91
N VAL A 374 3.75 -9.85 -21.05
CA VAL A 374 2.89 -10.26 -22.17
C VAL A 374 2.90 -11.78 -22.31
N ALA A 375 1.71 -12.37 -22.42
CA ALA A 375 1.53 -13.76 -22.82
C ALA A 375 1.13 -13.84 -24.29
N ILE A 376 1.66 -14.84 -25.02
CA ILE A 376 1.35 -15.17 -26.41
C ILE A 376 1.04 -16.65 -26.54
#